data_f7c487b674925816c4fe4992ca1e0796
#
_entry.id   f7c487b674925816c4fe4992ca1e0796
#
_cell.length_a   1.000
_cell.length_b   1.000
_cell.length_c   1.000
_cell.angle_alpha   90.00
_cell.angle_beta   90.00
_cell.angle_gamma   90.00
#
_symmetry.space_group_name_H-M   'P 1'
#
loop_
_entity.id
_entity.type
_entity.pdbx_description
1 polymer ?
#
loop_
_entity_poly.entity_id
_entity_poly.type
_entity_poly.pdbx_seq_one_letter_code
_entity_poly.pdbx_strand_id
1 'polypeptide(L)'
;MGKNKENLNIFLLHFLERLNSNEPNERKVIESLTDFCNYYDFTKGFIYQTDGFRYFLLKETIGNEGGTMKSRFDMGELKKEHVDAMKARDKPFYGNRNADASWDDIDILDFYGEDSLLIRHFEDTEGKIIGFIGFAGREEETYLTEEELQIIHLLLGSFSKEIAVREYKEREVRASNTLGSIMNNMGVDIYVNSFDSHDMLYANRSMVEPYGGIEHFWGKKCWEALYSDKTGECEFCPKRHLIDENGHPTKVYSWDYQRPFDKCWFRVFSAAFAWVDGQMAHVITSVDIDHQKKIEEELRVAKDKAEHLDRLKSAFLANMSHEIRTPLNSIVGFASIIAELDDREERQE
;
A
#
# COMPACT_ATOMS: atom_id res chain seq x y z
N MET A 1 22.95 0.09 49.63
CA MET A 1 22.34 -1.05 50.34
C MET A 1 21.81 -2.00 49.30
N GLY A 2 22.36 -3.22 49.15
CA GLY A 2 21.96 -4.12 48.06
C GLY A 2 20.47 -4.44 48.14
N LYS A 3 19.79 -4.29 47.01
CA LYS A 3 18.38 -4.66 46.89
C LYS A 3 18.22 -6.11 47.31
N ASN A 4 17.32 -6.37 48.27
CA ASN A 4 17.14 -7.70 48.88
C ASN A 4 16.67 -8.69 47.80
N LYS A 5 17.27 -9.91 47.74
CA LYS A 5 16.88 -10.99 46.79
C LYS A 5 15.37 -11.27 46.78
N GLU A 6 14.71 -11.07 47.90
CA GLU A 6 13.26 -11.24 48.04
C GLU A 6 12.49 -10.20 47.22
N ASN A 7 12.93 -8.93 47.25
CA ASN A 7 12.32 -7.84 46.46
C ASN A 7 12.53 -8.05 44.94
N LEU A 8 13.70 -8.59 44.56
CA LEU A 8 13.97 -8.94 43.13
C LEU A 8 13.01 -10.03 42.65
N ASN A 9 12.83 -11.09 43.41
CA ASN A 9 11.95 -12.19 43.04
C ASN A 9 10.48 -11.73 42.92
N ILE A 10 10.02 -10.87 43.83
CA ILE A 10 8.67 -10.29 43.78
C ILE A 10 8.51 -9.42 42.50
N PHE A 11 9.48 -8.56 42.21
CA PHE A 11 9.47 -7.73 41.02
C PHE A 11 9.44 -8.60 39.73
N LEU A 12 10.34 -9.60 39.63
CA LEU A 12 10.41 -10.49 38.48
C LEU A 12 9.08 -11.23 38.24
N LEU A 13 8.48 -11.74 39.31
CA LEU A 13 7.21 -12.45 39.25
C LEU A 13 6.11 -11.53 38.71
N HIS A 14 5.93 -10.36 39.30
CA HIS A 14 4.91 -9.39 38.86
C HIS A 14 5.13 -8.92 37.45
N PHE A 15 6.37 -8.63 37.06
CA PHE A 15 6.71 -8.18 35.73
C PHE A 15 6.38 -9.25 34.67
N LEU A 16 6.75 -10.51 34.90
CA LEU A 16 6.47 -11.62 33.99
C LEU A 16 4.98 -12.00 33.96
N GLU A 17 4.29 -11.97 35.10
CA GLU A 17 2.83 -12.18 35.15
C GLU A 17 2.09 -11.12 34.35
N ARG A 18 2.50 -9.87 34.45
CA ARG A 18 1.93 -8.77 33.65
C ARG A 18 2.16 -8.97 32.16
N LEU A 19 3.37 -9.31 31.74
CA LEU A 19 3.64 -9.59 30.33
C LEU A 19 2.76 -10.71 29.76
N ASN A 20 2.45 -11.72 30.57
CA ASN A 20 1.61 -12.84 30.16
C ASN A 20 0.09 -12.63 30.41
N SER A 21 -0.32 -11.49 30.99
CA SER A 21 -1.72 -11.19 31.27
C SER A 21 -2.54 -10.94 30.00
N ASN A 22 -3.88 -11.08 30.11
CA ASN A 22 -4.82 -10.74 29.02
C ASN A 22 -5.26 -9.25 29.05
N GLU A 23 -4.54 -8.39 29.77
CA GLU A 23 -4.87 -6.96 29.80
C GLU A 23 -4.65 -6.26 28.45
N PRO A 24 -5.30 -5.09 28.21
CA PRO A 24 -5.04 -4.28 27.04
C PRO A 24 -3.56 -3.93 26.91
N ASN A 25 -3.01 -4.11 25.72
CA ASN A 25 -1.56 -4.01 25.46
C ASN A 25 -0.94 -2.66 25.84
N GLU A 26 -1.64 -1.54 25.60
CA GLU A 26 -1.13 -0.20 25.96
C GLU A 26 -0.93 -0.06 27.46
N ARG A 27 -1.91 -0.50 28.24
CA ARG A 27 -1.84 -0.46 29.71
C ARG A 27 -0.72 -1.35 30.23
N LYS A 28 -0.61 -2.57 29.70
CA LYS A 28 0.44 -3.53 30.01
C LYS A 28 1.85 -2.95 29.80
N VAL A 29 2.06 -2.28 28.66
CA VAL A 29 3.35 -1.66 28.31
C VAL A 29 3.69 -0.53 29.27
N ILE A 30 2.76 0.41 29.50
CA ILE A 30 2.97 1.56 30.41
C ILE A 30 3.26 1.09 31.82
N GLU A 31 2.47 0.14 32.33
CA GLU A 31 2.67 -0.38 33.70
C GLU A 31 3.99 -1.16 33.83
N SER A 32 4.41 -1.91 32.79
CA SER A 32 5.70 -2.59 32.77
C SER A 32 6.87 -1.61 32.76
N LEU A 33 6.79 -0.52 32.01
CA LEU A 33 7.79 0.56 32.06
C LEU A 33 7.82 1.20 33.45
N THR A 34 6.65 1.44 34.07
CA THR A 34 6.52 2.03 35.41
C THR A 34 7.13 1.13 36.48
N ASP A 35 6.82 -0.17 36.48
CA ASP A 35 7.36 -1.15 37.40
C ASP A 35 8.89 -1.23 37.31
N PHE A 36 9.41 -1.19 36.06
CA PHE A 36 10.85 -1.22 35.83
C PHE A 36 11.54 0.04 36.34
N CYS A 37 10.98 1.23 36.07
CA CYS A 37 11.47 2.49 36.57
C CYS A 37 11.50 2.50 38.10
N ASN A 38 10.42 2.13 38.74
CA ASN A 38 10.30 2.10 40.20
C ASN A 38 11.29 1.13 40.84
N TYR A 39 11.55 -0.03 40.22
CA TYR A 39 12.46 -1.03 40.78
C TYR A 39 13.94 -0.65 40.62
N TYR A 40 14.33 -0.09 39.49
CA TYR A 40 15.72 0.26 39.15
C TYR A 40 16.06 1.74 39.36
N ASP A 41 15.14 2.53 39.93
CA ASP A 41 15.28 3.96 40.26
C ASP A 41 15.53 4.87 39.03
N PHE A 42 14.93 4.52 37.87
CA PHE A 42 14.90 5.39 36.72
C PHE A 42 13.71 6.36 36.80
N THR A 43 13.92 7.60 36.36
CA THR A 43 12.87 8.62 36.35
C THR A 43 12.04 8.56 35.08
N LYS A 44 12.60 8.03 33.99
CA LYS A 44 11.96 7.94 32.65
C LYS A 44 12.06 6.55 32.06
N GLY A 45 10.98 6.13 31.42
CA GLY A 45 10.93 4.94 30.58
C GLY A 45 10.34 5.30 29.22
N PHE A 46 10.82 4.67 28.14
CA PHE A 46 10.38 5.01 26.79
C PHE A 46 10.51 3.86 25.82
N ILE A 47 9.71 3.94 24.75
CA ILE A 47 9.77 3.04 23.61
C ILE A 47 9.77 3.87 22.34
N TYR A 48 10.79 3.64 21.51
CA TYR A 48 10.84 4.13 20.15
C TYR A 48 10.59 2.99 19.16
N GLN A 49 9.84 3.26 18.12
CA GLN A 49 9.58 2.32 17.02
C GLN A 49 9.87 2.95 15.67
N THR A 50 10.37 2.14 14.72
CA THR A 50 10.65 2.62 13.35
C THR A 50 9.35 2.99 12.61
N ASP A 51 9.43 4.07 11.81
CA ASP A 51 8.40 4.43 10.84
C ASP A 51 8.43 3.54 9.58
N GLY A 52 9.36 2.58 9.52
CA GLY A 52 9.59 1.70 8.39
C GLY A 52 10.54 2.26 7.33
N PHE A 53 10.95 3.53 7.44
CA PHE A 53 11.82 4.21 6.49
C PHE A 53 13.15 4.62 7.13
N ARG A 54 13.17 5.72 7.86
CA ARG A 54 14.39 6.34 8.36
C ARG A 54 14.37 6.64 9.84
N TYR A 55 13.21 7.02 10.38
CA TYR A 55 13.10 7.56 11.72
C TYR A 55 12.57 6.52 12.71
N PHE A 56 12.99 6.70 13.98
CA PHE A 56 12.37 6.07 15.12
C PHE A 56 11.49 7.09 15.84
N LEU A 57 10.22 6.72 16.00
CA LEU A 57 9.18 7.58 16.60
C LEU A 57 8.94 7.17 18.04
N LEU A 58 8.86 8.15 18.95
CA LEU A 58 8.48 7.90 20.33
C LEU A 58 7.02 7.42 20.38
N LYS A 59 6.81 6.21 20.85
CA LYS A 59 5.49 5.57 20.94
C LYS A 59 4.90 5.62 22.33
N GLU A 60 5.70 5.24 23.33
CA GLU A 60 5.29 5.22 24.73
C GLU A 60 6.36 5.90 25.56
N THR A 61 5.94 6.63 26.60
CA THR A 61 6.86 7.24 27.57
C THR A 61 6.18 7.43 28.91
N ILE A 62 6.96 7.27 29.96
CA ILE A 62 6.60 7.62 31.35
C ILE A 62 7.65 8.58 31.90
N GLY A 63 7.27 9.42 32.87
CA GLY A 63 8.19 10.38 33.52
C GLY A 63 8.67 11.52 32.61
N ASN A 64 8.09 11.72 31.43
CA ASN A 64 8.47 12.78 30.49
C ASN A 64 7.62 14.07 30.68
N GLU A 65 7.40 14.46 31.94
CA GLU A 65 6.72 15.70 32.31
C GLU A 65 7.57 16.90 31.87
N GLY A 66 7.14 17.62 30.84
CA GLY A 66 7.91 18.73 30.25
C GLY A 66 8.47 18.48 28.88
N GLY A 67 8.30 17.27 28.28
CA GLY A 67 8.57 17.01 26.88
C GLY A 67 10.04 17.11 26.46
N THR A 68 10.98 16.75 27.35
CA THR A 68 12.42 16.81 27.07
C THR A 68 12.89 15.74 26.06
N MET A 69 12.16 14.64 25.92
CA MET A 69 12.51 13.58 24.98
C MET A 69 12.06 13.95 23.56
N LYS A 70 12.95 13.71 22.58
CA LYS A 70 12.62 13.94 21.16
C LYS A 70 11.47 13.02 20.72
N SER A 71 10.49 13.57 20.02
CA SER A 71 9.37 12.80 19.47
C SER A 71 9.82 11.83 18.36
N ARG A 72 10.96 12.09 17.73
CA ARG A 72 11.59 11.23 16.72
C ARG A 72 13.10 11.41 16.70
N PHE A 73 13.84 10.39 16.24
CA PHE A 73 15.26 10.50 15.96
C PHE A 73 15.67 9.66 14.74
N ASP A 74 16.83 10.03 14.15
CA ASP A 74 17.55 9.27 13.15
C ASP A 74 18.82 8.72 13.79
N MET A 75 19.12 7.44 13.60
CA MET A 75 20.37 6.85 14.11
C MET A 75 21.63 7.51 13.50
N GLY A 76 21.51 8.15 12.34
CA GLY A 76 22.60 8.92 11.73
C GLY A 76 22.93 10.22 12.48
N GLU A 77 22.13 10.65 13.45
CA GLU A 77 22.43 11.79 14.35
C GLU A 77 23.39 11.41 15.46
N LEU A 78 23.63 10.11 15.70
CA LEU A 78 24.49 9.59 16.77
C LEU A 78 25.85 9.13 16.22
N LYS A 79 26.89 9.16 17.07
CA LYS A 79 28.18 8.58 16.72
C LYS A 79 28.05 7.08 16.45
N LYS A 80 28.80 6.59 15.47
CA LYS A 80 28.74 5.19 15.02
C LYS A 80 29.01 4.20 16.16
N GLU A 81 29.94 4.50 17.05
CA GLU A 81 30.29 3.68 18.21
C GLU A 81 29.11 3.48 19.17
N HIS A 82 28.31 4.54 19.41
CA HIS A 82 27.11 4.45 20.25
C HIS A 82 25.99 3.67 19.53
N VAL A 83 25.84 3.87 18.25
CA VAL A 83 24.90 3.09 17.43
C VAL A 83 25.24 1.60 17.46
N ASP A 84 26.52 1.26 17.34
CA ASP A 84 26.99 -0.13 17.37
C ASP A 84 26.79 -0.74 18.78
N ALA A 85 27.03 0.03 19.84
CA ALA A 85 26.76 -0.40 21.22
C ALA A 85 25.27 -0.60 21.50
N MET A 86 24.41 0.29 21.01
CA MET A 86 22.94 0.14 21.13
C MET A 86 22.39 -1.07 20.36
N LYS A 87 23.10 -1.51 19.32
CA LYS A 87 22.75 -2.70 18.52
C LYS A 87 23.34 -3.99 19.06
N ALA A 88 24.11 -3.96 20.14
CA ALA A 88 24.67 -5.16 20.75
C ALA A 88 23.55 -6.11 21.21
N ARG A 89 23.69 -7.40 20.88
CA ARG A 89 22.67 -8.42 21.16
C ARG A 89 22.86 -9.13 22.48
N ASP A 90 24.05 -9.11 23.01
CA ASP A 90 24.47 -9.84 24.20
C ASP A 90 24.16 -9.12 25.52
N LYS A 91 24.04 -7.79 25.47
CA LYS A 91 23.73 -6.96 26.64
C LYS A 91 23.04 -5.65 26.25
N PRO A 92 22.27 -5.03 27.18
CA PRO A 92 21.76 -3.68 26.94
C PRO A 92 22.93 -2.67 26.99
N PHE A 93 22.78 -1.57 26.24
CA PHE A 93 23.65 -0.42 26.42
C PHE A 93 23.32 0.25 27.75
N TYR A 94 24.34 0.50 28.60
CA TYR A 94 24.15 1.23 29.83
C TYR A 94 25.30 2.21 30.03
N GLY A 95 24.96 3.47 30.31
CA GLY A 95 25.85 4.55 30.65
C GLY A 95 25.31 5.36 31.83
N ASN A 96 26.18 5.81 32.70
CA ASN A 96 25.84 6.64 33.86
C ASN A 96 26.99 7.61 34.15
N ARG A 97 26.78 8.88 33.84
CA ARG A 97 27.74 9.99 34.01
C ARG A 97 28.02 10.28 35.49
N ASN A 98 27.04 10.09 36.34
CA ASN A 98 27.19 10.29 37.78
C ASN A 98 28.05 9.21 38.47
N ALA A 99 28.14 8.03 37.88
CA ALA A 99 28.93 6.92 38.39
C ALA A 99 30.33 6.83 37.81
N ASP A 100 30.58 7.35 36.59
CA ASP A 100 31.86 7.30 35.88
C ASP A 100 32.02 8.46 34.90
N ALA A 101 33.00 9.34 35.17
CA ALA A 101 33.32 10.50 34.37
C ALA A 101 33.78 10.16 32.93
N SER A 102 34.13 8.91 32.62
CA SER A 102 34.40 8.49 31.22
C SER A 102 33.21 8.64 30.27
N TRP A 103 32.02 8.86 30.84
CA TRP A 103 30.76 9.09 30.10
C TRP A 103 30.47 10.58 29.84
N ASP A 104 31.35 11.51 30.27
CA ASP A 104 31.09 12.96 30.09
C ASP A 104 30.95 13.41 28.64
N ASP A 105 31.66 12.76 27.72
CA ASP A 105 31.67 13.10 26.28
C ASP A 105 30.72 12.25 25.42
N ILE A 106 29.73 11.58 26.04
CA ILE A 106 28.83 10.69 25.32
C ILE A 106 27.61 11.45 24.82
N ASP A 107 27.58 11.71 23.52
CA ASP A 107 26.52 12.44 22.82
C ASP A 107 25.12 11.83 22.95
N ILE A 108 25.04 10.51 23.19
CA ILE A 108 23.75 9.84 23.39
C ILE A 108 23.07 10.27 24.70
N LEU A 109 23.83 10.54 25.78
CA LEU A 109 23.27 11.08 27.01
C LEU A 109 22.74 12.48 26.81
N ASP A 110 23.48 13.33 26.10
CA ASP A 110 23.06 14.68 25.74
C ASP A 110 21.82 14.66 24.81
N PHE A 111 21.75 13.68 23.93
CA PHE A 111 20.60 13.47 23.05
C PHE A 111 19.30 13.23 23.84
N TYR A 112 19.36 12.48 24.93
CA TYR A 112 18.22 12.21 25.80
C TYR A 112 18.07 13.25 26.92
N GLY A 113 19.06 14.13 27.12
CA GLY A 113 19.07 15.15 28.16
C GLY A 113 19.12 14.58 29.58
N GLU A 114 19.84 13.46 29.75
CA GLU A 114 19.92 12.73 31.03
C GLU A 114 21.35 12.27 31.33
N ASP A 115 21.67 12.11 32.59
CA ASP A 115 23.00 11.68 33.05
C ASP A 115 23.19 10.15 33.04
N SER A 116 22.10 9.40 32.93
CA SER A 116 22.14 7.94 32.80
C SER A 116 21.13 7.42 31.80
N LEU A 117 21.53 6.37 31.09
CA LEU A 117 20.73 5.79 30.02
C LEU A 117 20.94 4.28 29.95
N LEU A 118 19.87 3.53 29.92
CA LEU A 118 19.84 2.11 29.66
C LEU A 118 18.96 1.90 28.42
N ILE A 119 19.50 1.28 27.38
CA ILE A 119 18.78 1.03 26.11
C ILE A 119 18.98 -0.40 25.64
N ARG A 120 17.90 -0.98 25.09
CA ARG A 120 17.92 -2.23 24.35
C ARG A 120 17.10 -2.10 23.08
N HIS A 121 17.64 -2.56 21.96
CA HIS A 121 16.88 -2.70 20.74
C HIS A 121 15.99 -3.94 20.76
N PHE A 122 14.96 -3.96 19.90
CA PHE A 122 14.18 -5.16 19.57
C PHE A 122 14.05 -5.30 18.06
N GLU A 123 13.94 -6.56 17.64
CA GLU A 123 14.01 -6.97 16.24
C GLU A 123 12.71 -7.65 15.83
N ASP A 124 12.43 -7.64 14.52
CA ASP A 124 11.40 -8.48 13.94
C ASP A 124 11.88 -9.93 13.75
N THR A 125 11.05 -10.77 13.15
CA THR A 125 11.32 -12.17 12.86
C THR A 125 12.48 -12.40 11.89
N GLU A 126 12.86 -11.36 11.12
CA GLU A 126 13.96 -11.37 10.16
C GLU A 126 15.28 -10.82 10.77
N GLY A 127 15.24 -10.40 12.02
CA GLY A 127 16.40 -9.83 12.72
C GLY A 127 16.68 -8.37 12.38
N LYS A 128 15.71 -7.67 11.80
CA LYS A 128 15.78 -6.23 11.56
C LYS A 128 15.35 -5.47 12.81
N ILE A 129 16.13 -4.47 13.21
CA ILE A 129 15.79 -3.60 14.35
C ILE A 129 14.54 -2.80 14.00
N ILE A 130 13.48 -2.96 14.79
CA ILE A 130 12.20 -2.27 14.66
C ILE A 130 11.92 -1.30 15.80
N GLY A 131 12.75 -1.27 16.84
CA GLY A 131 12.59 -0.32 17.92
C GLY A 131 13.62 -0.42 19.02
N PHE A 132 13.45 0.44 20.01
CA PHE A 132 14.28 0.52 21.22
C PHE A 132 13.38 0.69 22.45
N ILE A 133 13.72 -0.04 23.50
CA ILE A 133 13.23 0.21 24.86
C ILE A 133 14.36 0.87 25.62
N GLY A 134 14.05 1.93 26.34
CA GLY A 134 15.05 2.62 27.13
C GLY A 134 14.51 3.17 28.45
N PHE A 135 15.46 3.43 29.35
CA PHE A 135 15.24 4.04 30.64
C PHE A 135 16.33 5.07 30.89
N ALA A 136 15.97 6.20 31.49
CA ALA A 136 16.89 7.30 31.70
C ALA A 136 16.65 7.98 33.04
N GLY A 137 17.63 8.77 33.49
CA GLY A 137 17.54 9.57 34.70
C GLY A 137 17.61 8.74 35.97
N ARG A 138 18.60 7.84 36.09
CA ARG A 138 18.82 7.10 37.33
C ARG A 138 19.50 7.98 38.36
N GLU A 139 18.87 8.15 39.51
CA GLU A 139 19.35 9.02 40.60
C GLU A 139 20.52 8.42 41.41
N GLU A 140 20.67 7.07 41.40
CA GLU A 140 21.77 6.43 42.14
C GLU A 140 23.11 6.64 41.40
N GLU A 141 24.12 7.09 42.17
CA GLU A 141 25.53 7.25 41.75
C GLU A 141 26.25 5.90 41.54
N THR A 142 25.63 4.77 41.91
CA THR A 142 26.21 3.44 41.77
C THR A 142 25.88 2.81 40.40
N TYR A 143 26.88 2.16 39.82
CA TYR A 143 26.67 1.36 38.59
C TYR A 143 25.73 0.18 38.85
N LEU A 144 24.96 -0.20 37.82
CA LEU A 144 24.33 -1.51 37.78
C LEU A 144 25.42 -2.59 37.69
N THR A 145 25.34 -3.60 38.52
CA THR A 145 26.28 -4.73 38.50
C THR A 145 26.09 -5.59 37.23
N GLU A 146 27.11 -6.36 36.86
CA GLU A 146 27.00 -7.30 35.73
C GLU A 146 25.85 -8.31 35.93
N GLU A 147 25.59 -8.74 37.16
CA GLU A 147 24.46 -9.63 37.47
C GLU A 147 23.10 -8.93 37.21
N GLU A 148 22.96 -7.69 37.63
CA GLU A 148 21.77 -6.88 37.37
C GLU A 148 21.58 -6.63 35.88
N LEU A 149 22.65 -6.30 35.14
CA LEU A 149 22.59 -6.11 33.69
C LEU A 149 22.20 -7.40 32.95
N GLN A 150 22.62 -8.57 33.40
CA GLN A 150 22.18 -9.85 32.84
C GLN A 150 20.69 -10.11 33.09
N ILE A 151 20.20 -9.84 34.30
CA ILE A 151 18.78 -9.97 34.63
C ILE A 151 17.95 -8.99 33.79
N ILE A 152 18.38 -7.74 33.69
CA ILE A 152 17.76 -6.72 32.85
C ILE A 152 17.74 -7.15 31.38
N HIS A 153 18.85 -7.72 30.91
CA HIS A 153 18.92 -8.24 29.54
C HIS A 153 17.83 -9.27 29.26
N LEU A 154 17.61 -10.22 30.14
CA LEU A 154 16.58 -11.25 30.01
C LEU A 154 15.15 -10.66 30.05
N LEU A 155 14.91 -9.76 31.03
CA LEU A 155 13.61 -9.10 31.20
C LEU A 155 13.24 -8.26 29.99
N LEU A 156 14.15 -7.39 29.55
CA LEU A 156 13.95 -6.56 28.38
C LEU A 156 13.87 -7.38 27.10
N GLY A 157 14.54 -8.55 27.04
CA GLY A 157 14.38 -9.51 25.96
C GLY A 157 12.97 -10.06 25.84
N SER A 158 12.38 -10.46 26.97
CA SER A 158 10.97 -10.92 27.01
C SER A 158 10.00 -9.80 26.67
N PHE A 159 10.21 -8.62 27.22
CA PHE A 159 9.38 -7.44 26.94
C PHE A 159 9.47 -7.00 25.47
N SER A 160 10.68 -6.96 24.92
CA SER A 160 10.91 -6.67 23.51
C SER A 160 10.19 -7.62 22.59
N LYS A 161 10.18 -8.92 22.91
CA LYS A 161 9.49 -9.93 22.12
C LYS A 161 7.97 -9.70 22.10
N GLU A 162 7.40 -9.36 23.25
CA GLU A 162 5.96 -9.06 23.35
C GLU A 162 5.59 -7.83 22.48
N ILE A 163 6.41 -6.76 22.54
CA ILE A 163 6.21 -5.57 21.72
C ILE A 163 6.34 -5.90 20.23
N ALA A 164 7.34 -6.69 19.84
CA ALA A 164 7.55 -7.06 18.44
C ALA A 164 6.39 -7.88 17.87
N VAL A 165 5.85 -8.83 18.61
CA VAL A 165 4.68 -9.63 18.23
C VAL A 165 3.45 -8.74 18.06
N ARG A 166 3.23 -7.80 18.98
CA ARG A 166 2.15 -6.83 18.89
C ARG A 166 2.26 -5.97 17.64
N GLU A 167 3.43 -5.38 17.41
CA GLU A 167 3.67 -4.51 16.26
C GLU A 167 3.44 -5.26 14.94
N TYR A 168 3.86 -6.52 14.86
CA TYR A 168 3.60 -7.37 13.70
C TYR A 168 2.10 -7.51 13.43
N LYS A 169 1.32 -7.86 14.45
CA LYS A 169 -0.14 -7.99 14.34
C LYS A 169 -0.83 -6.68 13.93
N GLU A 170 -0.42 -5.56 14.54
CA GLU A 170 -0.99 -4.25 14.20
C GLU A 170 -0.65 -3.81 12.78
N ARG A 171 0.57 -4.12 12.29
CA ARG A 171 0.96 -3.87 10.90
C ARG A 171 0.16 -4.72 9.93
N GLU A 172 -0.04 -5.99 10.24
CA GLU A 172 -0.85 -6.89 9.41
C GLU A 172 -2.29 -6.39 9.29
N VAL A 173 -2.92 -6.03 10.41
CA VAL A 173 -4.27 -5.45 10.42
C VAL A 173 -4.32 -4.13 9.67
N ARG A 174 -3.36 -3.23 9.86
CA ARG A 174 -3.29 -1.95 9.14
C ARG A 174 -3.11 -2.17 7.64
N ALA A 175 -2.23 -3.06 7.24
CA ALA A 175 -2.01 -3.39 5.81
C ALA A 175 -3.29 -3.97 5.17
N SER A 176 -3.96 -4.90 5.86
CA SER A 176 -5.23 -5.48 5.42
C SER A 176 -6.32 -4.42 5.26
N ASN A 177 -6.48 -3.55 6.27
CA ASN A 177 -7.46 -2.46 6.23
C ASN A 177 -7.16 -1.44 5.11
N THR A 178 -5.87 -1.14 4.90
CA THR A 178 -5.46 -0.23 3.82
C THR A 178 -5.76 -0.81 2.45
N LEU A 179 -5.42 -2.09 2.23
CA LEU A 179 -5.74 -2.79 0.98
C LEU A 179 -7.25 -2.85 0.74
N GLY A 180 -8.03 -3.18 1.78
CA GLY A 180 -9.49 -3.15 1.72
C GLY A 180 -10.04 -1.77 1.37
N SER A 181 -9.49 -0.71 1.98
CA SER A 181 -9.88 0.68 1.68
C SER A 181 -9.54 1.07 0.24
N ILE A 182 -8.36 0.70 -0.25
CA ILE A 182 -7.98 0.95 -1.65
C ILE A 182 -8.97 0.25 -2.58
N MET A 183 -9.19 -1.06 -2.40
CA MET A 183 -10.10 -1.84 -3.24
C MET A 183 -11.53 -1.30 -3.23
N ASN A 184 -11.99 -0.78 -2.09
CA ASN A 184 -13.33 -0.21 -1.95
C ASN A 184 -13.50 1.18 -2.57
N ASN A 185 -12.40 1.93 -2.78
CA ASN A 185 -12.43 3.30 -3.30
C ASN A 185 -11.91 3.45 -4.74
N MET A 186 -11.51 2.36 -5.40
CA MET A 186 -10.99 2.40 -6.77
C MET A 186 -12.06 2.62 -7.85
N GLY A 187 -13.36 2.56 -7.51
CA GLY A 187 -14.45 2.65 -8.49
C GLY A 187 -14.48 1.47 -9.48
N VAL A 188 -13.96 0.33 -9.05
CA VAL A 188 -13.88 -0.91 -9.82
C VAL A 188 -14.61 -1.99 -9.04
N ASP A 189 -15.47 -2.75 -9.70
CA ASP A 189 -16.10 -3.91 -9.09
C ASP A 189 -15.10 -5.06 -9.06
N ILE A 190 -14.87 -5.64 -7.89
CA ILE A 190 -13.92 -6.73 -7.68
C ILE A 190 -14.61 -7.86 -6.93
N TYR A 191 -14.49 -9.07 -7.47
CA TYR A 191 -14.81 -10.27 -6.71
C TYR A 191 -13.82 -11.40 -6.99
N VAL A 192 -13.71 -12.30 -6.03
CA VAL A 192 -12.87 -13.51 -6.11
C VAL A 192 -13.74 -14.71 -5.79
N ASN A 193 -13.59 -15.75 -6.56
CA ASN A 193 -14.20 -17.05 -6.29
C ASN A 193 -13.18 -18.18 -6.38
N SER A 194 -13.48 -19.30 -5.72
CA SER A 194 -12.71 -20.53 -5.87
C SER A 194 -12.65 -20.95 -7.34
N PHE A 195 -11.48 -21.38 -7.80
CA PHE A 195 -11.31 -21.80 -9.18
C PHE A 195 -12.12 -23.06 -9.49
N ASP A 196 -12.15 -24.03 -8.59
CA ASP A 196 -12.81 -25.32 -8.78
C ASP A 196 -14.28 -25.29 -8.37
N SER A 197 -14.56 -24.87 -7.14
CA SER A 197 -15.92 -24.90 -6.58
C SER A 197 -16.80 -23.73 -6.97
N HIS A 198 -16.21 -22.63 -7.47
CA HIS A 198 -16.89 -21.35 -7.81
C HIS A 198 -17.48 -20.60 -6.62
N ASP A 199 -17.19 -21.04 -5.39
CA ASP A 199 -17.71 -20.37 -4.19
C ASP A 199 -17.12 -18.96 -4.09
N MET A 200 -17.95 -18.00 -3.71
CA MET A 200 -17.54 -16.62 -3.51
C MET A 200 -16.61 -16.51 -2.31
N LEU A 201 -15.39 -16.03 -2.52
CA LEU A 201 -14.35 -15.87 -1.49
C LEU A 201 -14.22 -14.42 -1.03
N TYR A 202 -14.42 -13.48 -1.94
CA TYR A 202 -14.31 -12.05 -1.68
C TYR A 202 -15.15 -11.25 -2.67
N ALA A 203 -15.69 -10.12 -2.21
CA ALA A 203 -16.24 -9.08 -3.07
C ALA A 203 -16.02 -7.72 -2.39
N ASN A 204 -15.62 -6.70 -3.16
CA ASN A 204 -15.44 -5.35 -2.63
C ASN A 204 -16.79 -4.61 -2.52
N ARG A 205 -16.76 -3.46 -1.84
CA ARG A 205 -17.97 -2.67 -1.58
C ARG A 205 -18.70 -2.27 -2.87
N SER A 206 -17.98 -1.80 -3.87
CA SER A 206 -18.55 -1.40 -5.17
C SER A 206 -19.33 -2.54 -5.83
N MET A 207 -18.78 -3.77 -5.74
CA MET A 207 -19.43 -4.97 -6.28
C MET A 207 -20.69 -5.36 -5.52
N VAL A 208 -20.75 -5.23 -4.21
CA VAL A 208 -21.87 -5.74 -3.39
C VAL A 208 -23.01 -4.75 -3.18
N GLU A 209 -22.74 -3.44 -3.22
CA GLU A 209 -23.77 -2.41 -3.01
C GLU A 209 -24.98 -2.53 -3.96
N PRO A 210 -24.81 -2.75 -5.28
CA PRO A 210 -25.93 -2.89 -6.20
C PRO A 210 -26.82 -4.12 -5.91
N TYR A 211 -26.32 -5.10 -5.16
CA TYR A 211 -27.03 -6.33 -4.83
C TYR A 211 -27.59 -6.35 -3.39
N GLY A 212 -27.49 -5.22 -2.67
CA GLY A 212 -28.03 -5.09 -1.31
C GLY A 212 -27.07 -5.50 -0.20
N GLY A 213 -25.79 -5.75 -0.49
CA GLY A 213 -24.77 -6.01 0.50
C GLY A 213 -24.09 -7.39 0.38
N ILE A 214 -23.14 -7.63 1.28
CA ILE A 214 -22.28 -8.83 1.25
C ILE A 214 -23.04 -10.13 1.52
N GLU A 215 -24.16 -10.07 2.27
CA GLU A 215 -25.01 -11.21 2.59
C GLU A 215 -25.59 -11.88 1.33
N HIS A 216 -25.77 -11.09 0.26
CA HIS A 216 -26.22 -11.62 -1.02
C HIS A 216 -25.20 -12.57 -1.67
N PHE A 217 -23.91 -12.39 -1.40
CA PHE A 217 -22.82 -13.14 -1.99
C PHE A 217 -22.35 -14.32 -1.12
N TRP A 218 -22.52 -14.20 0.18
CA TRP A 218 -21.95 -15.15 1.13
C TRP A 218 -22.54 -16.55 1.02
N GLY A 219 -21.69 -17.56 0.92
CA GLY A 219 -22.09 -18.97 0.83
C GLY A 219 -22.71 -19.37 -0.51
N LYS A 220 -22.65 -18.50 -1.52
CA LYS A 220 -23.16 -18.77 -2.86
C LYS A 220 -22.03 -18.98 -3.86
N LYS A 221 -22.35 -19.62 -4.95
CA LYS A 221 -21.50 -19.70 -6.13
C LYS A 221 -21.63 -18.42 -6.97
N CYS A 222 -20.60 -18.10 -7.75
CA CYS A 222 -20.56 -16.85 -8.51
C CYS A 222 -21.77 -16.68 -9.45
N TRP A 223 -22.26 -17.74 -10.08
CA TRP A 223 -23.46 -17.66 -10.93
C TRP A 223 -24.75 -17.45 -10.14
N GLU A 224 -24.87 -18.03 -8.95
CA GLU A 224 -26.04 -17.84 -8.08
C GLU A 224 -26.13 -16.41 -7.53
N ALA A 225 -24.97 -15.79 -7.28
CA ALA A 225 -24.89 -14.44 -6.77
C ALA A 225 -25.11 -13.38 -7.88
N LEU A 226 -24.66 -13.66 -9.10
CA LEU A 226 -24.62 -12.65 -10.17
C LEU A 226 -25.75 -12.77 -11.18
N TYR A 227 -26.35 -13.97 -11.34
CA TYR A 227 -27.35 -14.24 -12.37
C TYR A 227 -28.56 -14.96 -11.75
N SER A 228 -29.71 -14.34 -11.82
CA SER A 228 -30.94 -14.90 -11.24
C SER A 228 -31.51 -16.12 -12.01
N ASP A 229 -31.05 -16.32 -13.25
CA ASP A 229 -31.53 -17.34 -14.18
C ASP A 229 -30.55 -18.52 -14.37
N LYS A 230 -29.39 -18.48 -13.71
CA LYS A 230 -28.37 -19.52 -13.85
C LYS A 230 -28.44 -20.55 -12.74
N THR A 231 -28.39 -21.81 -13.13
CA THR A 231 -28.36 -22.98 -12.22
C THR A 231 -27.03 -23.72 -12.25
N GLY A 232 -26.03 -23.17 -12.96
CA GLY A 232 -24.71 -23.78 -13.10
C GLY A 232 -23.70 -22.81 -13.72
N GLU A 233 -22.51 -23.32 -14.01
CA GLU A 233 -21.41 -22.56 -14.58
C GLU A 233 -21.83 -21.84 -15.87
N CYS A 234 -21.36 -20.59 -16.03
CA CYS A 234 -21.65 -19.81 -17.23
C CYS A 234 -20.93 -20.36 -18.45
N GLU A 235 -21.63 -20.49 -19.59
CA GLU A 235 -21.03 -20.94 -20.86
C GLU A 235 -19.89 -20.04 -21.33
N PHE A 236 -19.93 -18.74 -20.96
CA PHE A 236 -18.91 -17.74 -21.24
C PHE A 236 -17.86 -17.61 -20.11
N CYS A 237 -17.79 -18.58 -19.18
CA CYS A 237 -16.83 -18.51 -18.07
C CYS A 237 -15.38 -18.48 -18.59
N PRO A 238 -14.59 -17.46 -18.24
CA PRO A 238 -13.24 -17.29 -18.76
C PRO A 238 -12.21 -18.26 -18.19
N LYS A 239 -12.54 -19.03 -17.16
CA LYS A 239 -11.61 -19.90 -16.44
C LYS A 239 -10.75 -20.78 -17.34
N ARG A 240 -11.32 -21.32 -18.42
CA ARG A 240 -10.60 -22.13 -19.43
C ARG A 240 -9.43 -21.40 -20.12
N HIS A 241 -9.40 -20.07 -20.06
CA HIS A 241 -8.34 -19.23 -20.65
C HIS A 241 -7.32 -18.77 -19.60
N LEU A 242 -7.55 -19.08 -18.31
CA LEU A 242 -6.78 -18.54 -17.19
C LEU A 242 -5.70 -19.51 -16.69
N ILE A 243 -5.74 -20.76 -17.12
CA ILE A 243 -4.72 -21.76 -16.82
C ILE A 243 -4.22 -22.42 -18.11
N ASP A 244 -2.95 -22.83 -18.12
CA ASP A 244 -2.35 -23.59 -19.18
C ASP A 244 -2.65 -25.10 -19.03
N GLU A 245 -2.13 -25.92 -19.96
CA GLU A 245 -2.28 -27.38 -19.94
C GLU A 245 -1.66 -28.04 -18.70
N ASN A 246 -0.75 -27.36 -18.02
CA ASN A 246 -0.10 -27.82 -16.79
C ASN A 246 -0.78 -27.27 -15.52
N GLY A 247 -1.87 -26.51 -15.65
CA GLY A 247 -2.59 -25.91 -14.53
C GLY A 247 -1.96 -24.62 -13.98
N HIS A 248 -0.98 -24.02 -14.66
CA HIS A 248 -0.40 -22.77 -14.21
C HIS A 248 -1.21 -21.57 -14.71
N PRO A 249 -1.29 -20.48 -13.91
CA PRO A 249 -1.95 -19.26 -14.32
C PRO A 249 -1.36 -18.68 -15.62
N THR A 250 -2.23 -18.28 -16.53
CA THR A 250 -1.88 -17.58 -17.77
C THR A 250 -1.90 -16.06 -17.57
N LYS A 251 -1.82 -15.33 -18.68
CA LYS A 251 -1.99 -13.86 -18.68
C LYS A 251 -3.44 -13.49 -18.36
N VAL A 252 -3.61 -12.25 -17.87
CA VAL A 252 -4.94 -11.66 -17.69
C VAL A 252 -5.76 -11.73 -18.97
N TYR A 253 -6.95 -12.27 -18.88
CA TYR A 253 -7.93 -12.32 -19.97
C TYR A 253 -8.90 -11.16 -19.82
N SER A 254 -9.20 -10.42 -20.91
CA SER A 254 -10.11 -9.27 -20.85
C SER A 254 -11.09 -9.26 -22.02
N TRP A 255 -12.31 -8.75 -21.74
CA TRP A 255 -13.36 -8.56 -22.75
C TRP A 255 -14.29 -7.42 -22.34
N ASP A 256 -15.01 -6.87 -23.31
CA ASP A 256 -16.09 -5.90 -23.06
C ASP A 256 -17.41 -6.67 -22.91
N TYR A 257 -18.17 -6.32 -21.88
CA TYR A 257 -19.44 -6.94 -21.52
C TYR A 257 -20.51 -5.86 -21.33
N GLN A 258 -21.68 -6.07 -21.91
CA GLN A 258 -22.82 -5.20 -21.70
C GLN A 258 -23.79 -5.87 -20.71
N ARG A 259 -24.00 -5.24 -19.57
CA ARG A 259 -24.85 -5.76 -18.50
C ARG A 259 -26.32 -5.77 -18.98
N PRO A 260 -27.05 -6.90 -18.88
CA PRO A 260 -28.36 -7.06 -19.51
C PRO A 260 -29.46 -6.14 -18.99
N PHE A 261 -29.47 -5.84 -17.68
CA PHE A 261 -30.59 -5.15 -17.05
C PHE A 261 -30.56 -3.62 -17.23
N ASP A 262 -29.40 -2.99 -17.30
CA ASP A 262 -29.26 -1.53 -17.43
C ASP A 262 -28.52 -1.09 -18.71
N LYS A 263 -28.03 -2.07 -19.47
CA LYS A 263 -27.30 -1.85 -20.75
C LYS A 263 -25.99 -1.10 -20.60
N CYS A 264 -25.46 -0.93 -19.36
CA CYS A 264 -24.14 -0.34 -19.12
C CYS A 264 -23.02 -1.23 -19.63
N TRP A 265 -21.98 -0.63 -20.20
CA TRP A 265 -20.81 -1.33 -20.70
C TRP A 265 -19.71 -1.41 -19.65
N PHE A 266 -19.18 -2.60 -19.48
CA PHE A 266 -18.04 -2.88 -18.59
C PHE A 266 -16.91 -3.51 -19.36
N ARG A 267 -15.67 -3.12 -19.03
CA ARG A 267 -14.48 -3.88 -19.39
C ARG A 267 -14.14 -4.81 -18.24
N VAL A 268 -14.16 -6.09 -18.50
CA VAL A 268 -13.92 -7.14 -17.52
C VAL A 268 -12.52 -7.69 -17.69
N PHE A 269 -11.81 -7.87 -16.57
CA PHE A 269 -10.51 -8.53 -16.51
C PHE A 269 -10.62 -9.73 -15.60
N SER A 270 -9.98 -10.83 -15.99
CA SER A 270 -9.97 -12.08 -15.25
C SER A 270 -8.57 -12.63 -15.15
N ALA A 271 -8.21 -13.16 -13.98
CA ALA A 271 -6.94 -13.84 -13.75
C ALA A 271 -7.10 -14.98 -12.74
N ALA A 272 -6.29 -16.02 -12.89
CA ALA A 272 -6.11 -17.06 -11.88
C ALA A 272 -4.88 -16.74 -11.02
N PHE A 273 -4.95 -17.04 -9.72
CA PHE A 273 -3.84 -16.87 -8.77
C PHE A 273 -4.01 -17.76 -7.56
N ALA A 274 -2.94 -17.95 -6.76
CA ALA A 274 -3.01 -18.71 -5.52
C ALA A 274 -3.66 -17.86 -4.41
N TRP A 275 -4.72 -18.37 -3.79
CA TRP A 275 -5.40 -17.75 -2.64
C TRP A 275 -4.59 -17.96 -1.36
N VAL A 276 -5.02 -17.32 -0.26
CA VAL A 276 -4.34 -17.35 1.05
C VAL A 276 -4.17 -18.76 1.63
N ASP A 277 -5.01 -19.70 1.25
CA ASP A 277 -4.93 -21.14 1.63
C ASP A 277 -4.12 -22.00 0.64
N GLY A 278 -3.54 -21.37 -0.39
CA GLY A 278 -2.77 -22.02 -1.45
C GLY A 278 -3.62 -22.65 -2.55
N GLN A 279 -4.96 -22.63 -2.46
CA GLN A 279 -5.84 -23.10 -3.53
C GLN A 279 -5.90 -22.08 -4.68
N MET A 280 -6.18 -22.56 -5.88
CA MET A 280 -6.36 -21.68 -7.03
C MET A 280 -7.66 -20.88 -6.88
N ALA A 281 -7.56 -19.59 -7.08
CA ALA A 281 -8.69 -18.66 -7.10
C ALA A 281 -8.75 -17.91 -8.43
N HIS A 282 -9.94 -17.40 -8.71
CA HIS A 282 -10.26 -16.62 -9.90
C HIS A 282 -10.69 -15.23 -9.46
N VAL A 283 -9.92 -14.21 -9.81
CA VAL A 283 -10.28 -12.80 -9.62
C VAL A 283 -10.91 -12.25 -10.88
N ILE A 284 -11.99 -11.53 -10.69
CA ILE A 284 -12.66 -10.77 -11.73
C ILE A 284 -12.73 -9.32 -11.29
N THR A 285 -12.36 -8.43 -12.19
CA THR A 285 -12.53 -6.99 -12.02
C THR A 285 -13.31 -6.42 -13.19
N SER A 286 -14.25 -5.51 -12.94
CA SER A 286 -14.99 -4.81 -13.98
C SER A 286 -14.94 -3.32 -13.78
N VAL A 287 -14.66 -2.62 -14.87
CA VAL A 287 -14.59 -1.15 -14.94
C VAL A 287 -15.72 -0.66 -15.84
N ASP A 288 -16.48 0.32 -15.38
CA ASP A 288 -17.50 0.97 -16.19
C ASP A 288 -16.82 1.74 -17.35
N ILE A 289 -17.21 1.41 -18.58
CA ILE A 289 -16.73 2.04 -19.79
C ILE A 289 -17.87 2.67 -20.62
N ASP A 290 -19.03 2.89 -20.01
CA ASP A 290 -20.21 3.40 -20.71
C ASP A 290 -19.96 4.79 -21.32
N HIS A 291 -19.29 5.65 -20.56
CA HIS A 291 -18.88 6.98 -21.05
C HIS A 291 -17.87 6.88 -22.19
N GLN A 292 -16.89 5.97 -22.09
CA GLN A 292 -15.93 5.73 -23.18
C GLN A 292 -16.64 5.25 -24.44
N LYS A 293 -17.57 4.30 -24.33
CA LYS A 293 -18.32 3.77 -25.47
C LYS A 293 -19.19 4.85 -26.15
N LYS A 294 -19.78 5.75 -25.37
CA LYS A 294 -20.52 6.91 -25.92
C LYS A 294 -19.61 7.84 -26.73
N ILE A 295 -18.46 8.18 -26.18
CA ILE A 295 -17.48 9.01 -26.88
C ILE A 295 -16.97 8.32 -28.16
N GLU A 296 -16.69 7.03 -28.11
CA GLU A 296 -16.26 6.25 -29.29
C GLU A 296 -17.33 6.30 -30.41
N GLU A 297 -18.60 6.16 -30.06
CA GLU A 297 -19.70 6.21 -31.01
C GLU A 297 -19.89 7.63 -31.60
N GLU A 298 -19.84 8.66 -30.73
CA GLU A 298 -19.89 10.06 -31.20
C GLU A 298 -18.75 10.39 -32.18
N LEU A 299 -17.54 9.94 -31.85
CA LEU A 299 -16.36 10.12 -32.70
C LEU A 299 -16.50 9.38 -34.01
N ARG A 300 -17.02 8.14 -34.01
CA ARG A 300 -17.31 7.36 -35.21
C ARG A 300 -18.27 8.09 -36.11
N VAL A 301 -19.40 8.57 -35.57
CA VAL A 301 -20.40 9.31 -36.32
C VAL A 301 -19.83 10.61 -36.91
N ALA A 302 -19.05 11.35 -36.12
CA ALA A 302 -18.39 12.57 -36.58
C ALA A 302 -17.38 12.29 -37.71
N LYS A 303 -16.60 11.23 -37.59
CA LYS A 303 -15.65 10.78 -38.62
C LYS A 303 -16.35 10.40 -39.93
N ASP A 304 -17.39 9.56 -39.83
CA ASP A 304 -18.16 9.13 -41.00
C ASP A 304 -18.77 10.34 -41.76
N LYS A 305 -19.27 11.34 -40.99
CA LYS A 305 -19.78 12.60 -41.54
C LYS A 305 -18.68 13.42 -42.22
N ALA A 306 -17.52 13.54 -41.61
CA ALA A 306 -16.37 14.26 -42.16
C ALA A 306 -15.88 13.60 -43.47
N GLU A 307 -15.73 12.29 -43.48
CA GLU A 307 -15.35 11.53 -44.68
C GLU A 307 -16.38 11.67 -45.80
N HIS A 308 -17.69 11.66 -45.46
CA HIS A 308 -18.74 11.88 -46.44
C HIS A 308 -18.68 13.27 -47.08
N LEU A 309 -18.48 14.33 -46.25
CA LEU A 309 -18.33 15.70 -46.71
C LEU A 309 -17.07 15.88 -47.58
N ASP A 310 -15.97 15.23 -47.24
CA ASP A 310 -14.74 15.29 -48.04
C ASP A 310 -14.91 14.62 -49.43
N ARG A 311 -15.60 13.49 -49.48
CA ARG A 311 -15.98 12.84 -50.77
C ARG A 311 -16.87 13.74 -51.60
N LEU A 312 -17.90 14.38 -51.02
CA LEU A 312 -18.76 15.32 -51.72
C LEU A 312 -17.97 16.53 -52.22
N LYS A 313 -17.08 17.11 -51.40
CA LYS A 313 -16.21 18.21 -51.81
C LYS A 313 -15.30 17.82 -52.97
N SER A 314 -14.69 16.66 -52.92
CA SER A 314 -13.81 16.15 -53.97
C SER A 314 -14.56 15.92 -55.29
N ALA A 315 -15.76 15.31 -55.23
CA ALA A 315 -16.63 15.11 -56.40
C ALA A 315 -17.11 16.44 -56.98
N PHE A 316 -17.49 17.40 -56.13
CA PHE A 316 -17.89 18.74 -56.56
C PHE A 316 -16.74 19.46 -57.28
N LEU A 317 -15.54 19.48 -56.72
CA LEU A 317 -14.35 20.10 -57.32
C LEU A 317 -13.98 19.45 -58.66
N ALA A 318 -14.08 18.12 -58.76
CA ALA A 318 -13.83 17.40 -59.99
C ALA A 318 -14.83 17.78 -61.07
N ASN A 319 -16.14 17.81 -60.75
CA ASN A 319 -17.21 18.19 -61.71
C ASN A 319 -17.09 19.67 -62.13
N MET A 320 -16.87 20.59 -61.13
CA MET A 320 -16.67 22.02 -61.43
C MET A 320 -15.46 22.24 -62.34
N SER A 321 -14.34 21.55 -62.09
CA SER A 321 -13.16 21.65 -62.94
C SER A 321 -13.46 21.23 -64.38
N HIS A 322 -14.29 20.22 -64.58
CA HIS A 322 -14.69 19.76 -65.88
C HIS A 322 -15.63 20.76 -66.56
N GLU A 323 -16.64 21.26 -65.83
CA GLU A 323 -17.60 22.24 -66.30
C GLU A 323 -16.97 23.60 -66.61
N ILE A 324 -15.94 24.04 -65.95
CA ILE A 324 -15.17 25.25 -66.19
C ILE A 324 -14.22 25.04 -67.39
N ARG A 325 -13.56 23.89 -67.50
CA ARG A 325 -12.57 23.60 -68.53
C ARG A 325 -13.19 23.61 -69.91
N THR A 326 -14.42 23.09 -70.07
CA THR A 326 -15.11 22.98 -71.33
C THR A 326 -15.39 24.34 -72.02
N PRO A 327 -16.04 25.34 -71.35
CA PRO A 327 -16.23 26.67 -71.94
C PRO A 327 -14.90 27.43 -72.06
N LEU A 328 -13.95 27.26 -71.11
CA LEU A 328 -12.66 27.91 -71.22
C LEU A 328 -11.88 27.44 -72.47
N ASN A 329 -11.83 26.13 -72.67
CA ASN A 329 -11.20 25.58 -73.89
C ASN A 329 -11.90 26.08 -75.21
N SER A 330 -13.22 26.24 -75.21
CA SER A 330 -13.93 26.83 -76.32
C SER A 330 -13.56 28.30 -76.54
N ILE A 331 -13.47 29.10 -75.44
CA ILE A 331 -13.05 30.52 -75.55
C ILE A 331 -11.60 30.62 -76.09
N VAL A 332 -10.69 29.81 -75.52
CA VAL A 332 -9.27 29.77 -75.93
C VAL A 332 -9.19 29.33 -77.44
N GLY A 333 -9.98 28.31 -77.83
CA GLY A 333 -10.00 27.85 -79.18
C GLY A 333 -10.52 28.91 -80.16
N PHE A 334 -11.59 29.63 -79.78
CA PHE A 334 -12.08 30.76 -80.65
C PHE A 334 -11.09 31.92 -80.68
N ALA A 335 -10.45 32.27 -79.53
CA ALA A 335 -9.44 33.33 -79.51
C ALA A 335 -8.22 32.97 -80.36
N SER A 336 -7.78 31.70 -80.35
CA SER A 336 -6.69 31.23 -81.23
C SER A 336 -7.07 31.33 -82.75
N ILE A 337 -8.31 30.99 -83.08
CA ILE A 337 -8.78 31.11 -84.50
C ILE A 337 -8.82 32.59 -84.93
N ILE A 338 -9.28 33.49 -84.06
CA ILE A 338 -9.30 34.94 -84.37
C ILE A 338 -7.88 35.46 -84.53
N ALA A 339 -6.95 35.13 -83.65
CA ALA A 339 -5.54 35.53 -83.76
C ALA A 339 -4.86 34.98 -85.05
N GLU A 340 -5.19 33.76 -85.47
CA GLU A 340 -4.73 33.21 -86.76
C GLU A 340 -5.36 33.90 -88.02
N LEU A 341 -6.57 34.41 -87.88
CA LEU A 341 -7.20 35.16 -88.94
C LEU A 341 -6.61 36.54 -89.10
N ASP A 342 -6.35 37.27 -87.99
CA ASP A 342 -5.65 38.58 -88.00
C ASP A 342 -4.26 38.45 -88.61
N ASP A 343 -3.48 37.44 -88.28
CA ASP A 343 -2.16 37.16 -88.82
C ASP A 343 -2.23 36.86 -90.40
N ARG A 344 -3.35 36.35 -90.84
CA ARG A 344 -3.55 36.11 -92.31
C ARG A 344 -3.94 37.36 -93.05
N GLU A 345 -4.72 38.25 -92.48
CA GLU A 345 -5.04 39.54 -93.11
C GLU A 345 -3.79 40.44 -93.18
N GLU A 346 -2.95 40.54 -92.11
CA GLU A 346 -1.70 41.28 -92.13
C GLU A 346 -0.68 40.74 -93.20
N ARG A 347 -0.73 39.48 -93.57
CA ARG A 347 0.12 38.90 -94.66
C ARG A 347 -0.39 39.05 -96.06
N GLN A 348 -1.60 39.62 -96.24
CA GLN A 348 -2.21 39.86 -97.55
C GLN A 348 -2.23 41.34 -97.98
N GLU A 349 -1.77 42.28 -97.12
CA GLU A 349 -1.36 43.65 -97.42
C GLU A 349 0.15 43.69 -97.73
#